data_a9f65bb4025f109915be02ec23a8ba0c
#
_entry.id   a9f65bb4025f109915be02ec23a8ba0c
#
_cell.length_a   1.000
_cell.length_b   1.000
_cell.length_c   1.000
_cell.angle_alpha   90.00
_cell.angle_beta   90.00
_cell.angle_gamma   90.00
#
_symmetry.space_group_name_H-M   'P 1'
#
loop_
_entity.id
_entity.type
_entity.pdbx_description
1 polymer ?
#
loop_
_entity_poly.entity_id
_entity_poly.type
_entity_poly.pdbx_seq_one_letter_code
_entity_poly.pdbx_strand_id
1 'polypeptide(L)'
;MTKLLNVLIVILAAVLVFVILYPQIQQNRPINLKIACDSSATAIPILIGFDESLFVKNRINPTLVFYSDPDQAIADLFAGKVDVGVFPWSTVLKRIATKGETLKVFMAEEFRQSLPVDAIVAPIKSPVKTASDIRGRRFIYPPQVRDYIPVMLTNLGLQAGDVKLQEVPFSALTQELAAGTCDAAWLIEPLLCPLDTTQYRIIQSSALPRFVSQPFPAAAIGFAPSFPRTYRQGPKRLKIATDAAMAFVETKGDQAKRILARHFPYCSEVCGLCRLPELQRNTEINKPAVAALASRLQLTGVLTSEVNTSGVFPDPQIFSR
;
A
#
# COMPACT_ATOMS: atom_id res chain seq x y z
N MET A 1 66.90 5.79 -13.06
CA MET A 1 65.69 6.45 -13.64
C MET A 1 64.63 5.43 -14.11
N THR A 2 64.98 4.42 -14.91
CA THR A 2 64.03 3.44 -15.47
C THR A 2 63.24 2.65 -14.43
N LYS A 3 63.84 2.21 -13.30
CA LYS A 3 63.13 1.53 -12.22
C LYS A 3 62.06 2.38 -11.53
N LEU A 4 62.32 3.67 -11.33
CA LEU A 4 61.38 4.63 -10.73
C LEU A 4 60.24 4.92 -11.67
N LEU A 5 60.50 5.05 -12.97
CA LEU A 5 59.48 5.24 -14.02
C LEU A 5 58.55 4.02 -14.12
N ASN A 6 59.11 2.78 -14.07
CA ASN A 6 58.31 1.59 -14.13
C ASN A 6 57.40 1.44 -12.89
N VAL A 7 57.89 1.79 -11.70
CA VAL A 7 57.04 1.80 -10.49
C VAL A 7 55.92 2.84 -10.61
N LEU A 8 56.21 4.02 -11.13
CA LEU A 8 55.19 5.07 -11.35
C LEU A 8 54.12 4.61 -12.34
N ILE A 9 54.52 3.95 -13.45
CA ILE A 9 53.58 3.42 -14.44
C ILE A 9 52.67 2.36 -13.83
N VAL A 10 53.19 1.43 -12.98
CA VAL A 10 52.39 0.41 -12.29
C VAL A 10 51.40 1.03 -11.32
N ILE A 11 51.83 2.05 -10.57
CA ILE A 11 50.91 2.78 -9.65
C ILE A 11 49.80 3.48 -10.42
N LEU A 12 50.13 4.17 -11.52
CA LEU A 12 49.14 4.86 -12.37
C LEU A 12 48.16 3.88 -13.00
N ALA A 13 48.64 2.73 -13.49
CA ALA A 13 47.79 1.66 -14.02
C ALA A 13 46.85 1.10 -12.95
N ALA A 14 47.33 0.84 -11.72
CA ALA A 14 46.52 0.39 -10.62
C ALA A 14 45.46 1.42 -10.22
N VAL A 15 45.81 2.70 -10.16
CA VAL A 15 44.84 3.79 -9.89
C VAL A 15 43.78 3.86 -10.99
N LEU A 16 44.21 3.78 -12.27
CA LEU A 16 43.26 3.78 -13.39
C LEU A 16 42.28 2.62 -13.32
N VAL A 17 42.78 1.40 -13.08
CA VAL A 17 41.95 0.20 -12.88
C VAL A 17 40.99 0.40 -11.69
N PHE A 18 41.48 0.93 -10.58
CA PHE A 18 40.64 1.24 -9.42
C PHE A 18 39.54 2.26 -9.75
N VAL A 19 39.87 3.36 -10.44
CA VAL A 19 38.90 4.39 -10.86
C VAL A 19 37.83 3.82 -11.79
N ILE A 20 38.20 2.89 -12.69
CA ILE A 20 37.25 2.23 -13.60
C ILE A 20 36.37 1.21 -12.86
N LEU A 21 36.95 0.41 -11.97
CA LEU A 21 36.23 -0.65 -11.27
C LEU A 21 35.44 -0.15 -10.04
N TYR A 22 35.90 0.90 -9.39
CA TYR A 22 35.28 1.43 -8.17
C TYR A 22 33.78 1.79 -8.33
N PRO A 23 33.36 2.49 -9.41
CA PRO A 23 31.93 2.74 -9.63
C PRO A 23 31.11 1.45 -9.82
N GLN A 24 31.67 0.44 -10.49
CA GLN A 24 31.00 -0.86 -10.68
C GLN A 24 30.86 -1.63 -9.37
N ILE A 25 31.88 -1.58 -8.52
CA ILE A 25 31.84 -2.19 -7.18
C ILE A 25 30.78 -1.50 -6.32
N GLN A 26 30.75 -0.17 -6.33
CA GLN A 26 29.76 0.62 -5.61
C GLN A 26 28.33 0.34 -6.11
N GLN A 27 28.12 0.29 -7.41
CA GLN A 27 26.84 -0.02 -8.04
C GLN A 27 26.36 -1.44 -7.72
N ASN A 28 27.26 -2.35 -7.40
CA ASN A 28 26.97 -3.76 -7.12
C ASN A 28 26.68 -4.05 -5.64
N ARG A 29 26.92 -3.11 -4.73
CA ARG A 29 26.66 -3.31 -3.29
C ARG A 29 25.16 -3.46 -3.02
N PRO A 30 24.78 -4.40 -2.13
CA PRO A 30 23.41 -4.45 -1.62
C PRO A 30 23.04 -3.14 -0.92
N ILE A 31 21.77 -2.75 -1.01
CA ILE A 31 21.21 -1.61 -0.28
C ILE A 31 20.27 -2.15 0.81
N ASN A 32 20.35 -1.58 2.00
CA ASN A 32 19.45 -1.91 3.08
C ASN A 32 18.25 -0.96 3.00
N LEU A 33 17.04 -1.49 2.89
CA LEU A 33 15.82 -0.70 2.81
C LEU A 33 14.84 -1.11 3.89
N LYS A 34 14.29 -0.12 4.58
CA LYS A 34 13.13 -0.29 5.45
C LYS A 34 11.87 0.01 4.66
N ILE A 35 10.96 -0.95 4.62
CA ILE A 35 9.72 -0.87 3.82
C ILE A 35 8.53 -0.84 4.77
N ALA A 36 7.77 0.26 4.75
CA ALA A 36 6.55 0.40 5.50
C ALA A 36 5.44 -0.42 4.85
N CYS A 37 4.79 -1.27 5.64
CA CYS A 37 3.66 -2.10 5.24
C CYS A 37 2.48 -1.86 6.16
N ASP A 38 1.28 -2.05 5.65
CA ASP A 38 0.08 -2.21 6.46
C ASP A 38 -0.24 -3.70 6.68
N SER A 39 -1.32 -3.99 7.41
CA SER A 39 -1.75 -5.36 7.72
C SER A 39 -2.86 -5.86 6.80
N SER A 40 -3.05 -5.25 5.63
CA SER A 40 -4.10 -5.61 4.67
C SER A 40 -3.53 -6.31 3.42
N ALA A 41 -4.43 -6.74 2.53
CA ALA A 41 -4.06 -7.35 1.25
C ALA A 41 -3.23 -6.41 0.36
N THR A 42 -3.23 -5.10 0.61
CA THR A 42 -2.43 -4.14 -0.16
C THR A 42 -0.92 -4.27 0.07
N ALA A 43 -0.48 -4.98 1.10
CA ALA A 43 0.93 -5.29 1.30
C ALA A 43 1.45 -6.43 0.40
N ILE A 44 0.57 -7.12 -0.35
CA ILE A 44 0.91 -8.38 -1.04
C ILE A 44 2.13 -8.31 -1.96
N PRO A 45 2.36 -7.29 -2.81
CA PRO A 45 3.53 -7.28 -3.68
C PRO A 45 4.85 -7.15 -2.90
N ILE A 46 4.81 -6.48 -1.76
CA ILE A 46 5.97 -6.35 -0.87
C ILE A 46 6.24 -7.66 -0.13
N LEU A 47 5.19 -8.32 0.38
CA LEU A 47 5.30 -9.60 1.08
C LEU A 47 5.85 -10.69 0.16
N ILE A 48 5.38 -10.76 -1.10
CA ILE A 48 5.93 -11.66 -2.12
C ILE A 48 7.39 -11.33 -2.40
N GLY A 49 7.71 -10.04 -2.58
CA GLY A 49 9.09 -9.60 -2.82
C GLY A 49 10.04 -10.03 -1.70
N PHE A 50 9.55 -10.04 -0.46
CA PHE A 50 10.28 -10.48 0.73
C PHE A 50 10.41 -12.00 0.78
N ASP A 51 9.30 -12.75 0.77
CA ASP A 51 9.26 -14.20 0.97
C ASP A 51 9.95 -15.00 -0.17
N GLU A 52 9.75 -14.54 -1.42
CA GLU A 52 10.36 -15.15 -2.61
C GLU A 52 11.80 -14.64 -2.88
N SER A 53 12.34 -13.87 -1.94
CA SER A 53 13.68 -13.27 -2.03
C SER A 53 13.89 -12.41 -3.29
N LEU A 54 12.84 -11.84 -3.86
CA LEU A 54 12.92 -11.02 -5.07
C LEU A 54 13.71 -9.74 -4.81
N PHE A 55 13.60 -9.16 -3.62
CA PHE A 55 14.42 -8.02 -3.21
C PHE A 55 15.90 -8.42 -3.13
N VAL A 56 16.22 -9.53 -2.47
CA VAL A 56 17.61 -10.00 -2.30
C VAL A 56 18.24 -10.33 -3.66
N LYS A 57 17.51 -10.98 -4.56
CA LYS A 57 17.94 -11.24 -5.95
C LYS A 57 18.28 -9.95 -6.71
N ASN A 58 17.67 -8.83 -6.32
CA ASN A 58 17.92 -7.50 -6.87
C ASN A 58 18.83 -6.65 -5.96
N ARG A 59 19.62 -7.30 -5.07
CA ARG A 59 20.58 -6.62 -4.18
C ARG A 59 19.96 -5.58 -3.26
N ILE A 60 18.77 -5.89 -2.77
CA ILE A 60 18.07 -5.15 -1.72
C ILE A 60 17.96 -6.08 -0.51
N ASN A 61 18.44 -5.63 0.65
CA ASN A 61 18.20 -6.27 1.93
C ASN A 61 17.00 -5.59 2.58
N PRO A 62 15.78 -6.16 2.50
CA PRO A 62 14.58 -5.53 3.00
C PRO A 62 14.42 -5.77 4.51
N THR A 63 13.92 -4.77 5.22
CA THR A 63 13.36 -4.87 6.56
C THR A 63 11.92 -4.37 6.51
N LEU A 64 10.95 -5.24 6.80
CA LEU A 64 9.54 -4.85 6.83
C LEU A 64 9.22 -4.17 8.16
N VAL A 65 8.51 -3.05 8.11
CA VAL A 65 8.03 -2.31 9.28
C VAL A 65 6.52 -2.16 9.14
N PHE A 66 5.78 -2.85 10.01
CA PHE A 66 4.32 -2.81 9.97
C PHE A 66 3.79 -1.62 10.77
N TYR A 67 2.85 -0.90 10.17
CA TYR A 67 2.17 0.25 10.75
C TYR A 67 0.68 -0.03 10.87
N SER A 68 0.11 0.30 12.01
CA SER A 68 -1.34 0.31 12.21
C SER A 68 -1.99 1.59 11.68
N ASP A 69 -1.26 2.72 11.67
CA ASP A 69 -1.74 4.02 11.19
C ASP A 69 -0.99 4.45 9.92
N PRO A 70 -1.71 4.58 8.78
CA PRO A 70 -1.11 5.04 7.52
C PRO A 70 -0.53 6.46 7.57
N ASP A 71 -1.12 7.35 8.38
CA ASP A 71 -0.62 8.72 8.51
C ASP A 71 0.74 8.76 9.22
N GLN A 72 0.97 7.87 10.21
CA GLN A 72 2.27 7.70 10.84
C GLN A 72 3.29 7.08 9.87
N ALA A 73 2.87 6.10 9.09
CA ALA A 73 3.73 5.43 8.10
C ALA A 73 4.29 6.43 7.07
N ILE A 74 3.43 7.27 6.49
CA ILE A 74 3.86 8.28 5.50
C ILE A 74 4.68 9.40 6.14
N ALA A 75 4.39 9.78 7.39
CA ALA A 75 5.21 10.74 8.13
C ALA A 75 6.63 10.22 8.35
N ASP A 76 6.78 8.95 8.71
CA ASP A 76 8.07 8.30 8.91
C ASP A 76 8.84 8.11 7.60
N LEU A 77 8.16 7.95 6.45
CA LEU A 77 8.79 7.97 5.13
C LEU A 77 9.47 9.32 4.85
N PHE A 78 8.74 10.42 5.03
CA PHE A 78 9.31 11.76 4.78
C PHE A 78 10.34 12.18 5.83
N ALA A 79 10.28 11.60 7.04
CA ALA A 79 11.32 11.74 8.06
C ALA A 79 12.56 10.86 7.81
N GLY A 80 12.56 9.99 6.77
CA GLY A 80 13.66 9.10 6.44
C GLY A 80 13.84 7.93 7.41
N LYS A 81 12.81 7.60 8.22
CA LYS A 81 12.83 6.42 9.11
C LYS A 81 12.53 5.13 8.37
N VAL A 82 11.79 5.22 7.26
CA VAL A 82 11.57 4.18 6.26
C VAL A 82 11.87 4.73 4.86
N ASP A 83 12.20 3.88 3.93
CA ASP A 83 12.70 4.26 2.59
C ASP A 83 11.61 4.16 1.51
N VAL A 84 10.71 3.20 1.66
CA VAL A 84 9.63 2.84 0.73
C VAL A 84 8.41 2.49 1.57
N GLY A 85 7.21 2.62 1.00
CA GLY A 85 6.00 2.16 1.72
C GLY A 85 4.80 1.95 0.82
N VAL A 86 3.82 1.26 1.41
CA VAL A 86 2.47 1.05 0.88
C VAL A 86 1.53 1.96 1.65
N PHE A 87 0.79 2.81 0.94
CA PHE A 87 -0.06 3.83 1.55
C PHE A 87 -1.42 3.89 0.86
N PRO A 88 -2.54 4.01 1.58
CA PRO A 88 -3.81 4.41 0.99
C PRO A 88 -3.65 5.70 0.18
N TRP A 89 -4.30 5.80 -0.97
CA TRP A 89 -4.22 7.03 -1.76
C TRP A 89 -4.70 8.27 -1.02
N SER A 90 -5.69 8.15 -0.13
CA SER A 90 -6.13 9.29 0.70
C SER A 90 -4.99 9.87 1.54
N THR A 91 -4.18 9.00 2.16
CA THR A 91 -3.02 9.40 2.96
C THR A 91 -1.99 10.16 2.12
N VAL A 92 -1.71 9.68 0.89
CA VAL A 92 -0.81 10.37 -0.06
C VAL A 92 -1.36 11.73 -0.44
N LEU A 93 -2.65 11.81 -0.80
CA LEU A 93 -3.31 13.05 -1.21
C LEU A 93 -3.38 14.07 -0.07
N LYS A 94 -3.69 13.62 1.16
CA LYS A 94 -3.64 14.48 2.37
C LYS A 94 -2.25 15.06 2.60
N ARG A 95 -1.21 14.24 2.42
CA ARG A 95 0.18 14.69 2.62
C ARG A 95 0.55 15.79 1.64
N ILE A 96 0.13 15.67 0.38
CA ILE A 96 0.31 16.72 -0.62
C ILE A 96 -0.48 17.98 -0.22
N ALA A 97 -1.77 17.84 0.11
CA ALA A 97 -2.64 18.97 0.47
C ALA A 97 -2.13 19.76 1.68
N THR A 98 -1.60 19.08 2.71
CA THR A 98 -1.26 19.68 4.00
C THR A 98 0.20 20.10 4.12
N LYS A 99 1.12 19.42 3.43
CA LYS A 99 2.57 19.62 3.55
C LYS A 99 3.28 19.93 2.22
N GLY A 100 2.59 19.79 1.08
CA GLY A 100 3.21 19.91 -0.24
C GLY A 100 4.21 18.78 -0.56
N GLU A 101 4.27 17.75 0.28
CA GLU A 101 5.20 16.64 0.13
C GLU A 101 4.62 15.58 -0.82
N THR A 102 5.36 15.29 -1.89
CA THR A 102 4.89 14.42 -2.99
C THR A 102 5.62 13.10 -2.98
N LEU A 103 4.90 12.01 -2.77
CA LEU A 103 5.40 10.63 -2.94
C LEU A 103 5.71 10.37 -4.43
N LYS A 104 6.75 9.59 -4.72
CA LYS A 104 7.04 9.06 -6.06
C LYS A 104 6.53 7.63 -6.15
N VAL A 105 5.37 7.45 -6.79
CA VAL A 105 4.65 6.18 -6.90
C VAL A 105 5.18 5.39 -8.11
N PHE A 106 5.59 4.15 -7.88
CA PHE A 106 6.10 3.25 -8.92
C PHE A 106 5.23 2.00 -9.13
N MET A 107 4.29 1.76 -8.23
CA MET A 107 3.26 0.72 -8.32
C MET A 107 2.02 1.21 -7.59
N ALA A 108 0.85 0.80 -8.05
CA ALA A 108 -0.41 1.10 -7.40
C ALA A 108 -1.33 -0.12 -7.37
N GLU A 109 -2.40 0.01 -6.64
CA GLU A 109 -3.43 -1.00 -6.50
C GLU A 109 -4.81 -0.41 -6.72
N GLU A 110 -5.67 -1.19 -7.32
CA GLU A 110 -7.03 -0.81 -7.63
C GLU A 110 -8.01 -1.87 -7.10
N PHE A 111 -9.11 -1.43 -6.48
CA PHE A 111 -10.24 -2.29 -6.17
C PHE A 111 -11.34 -2.08 -7.20
N ARG A 112 -11.95 -3.19 -7.62
CA ARG A 112 -13.06 -3.18 -8.58
C ARG A 112 -14.30 -3.80 -7.97
N GLN A 113 -15.46 -3.35 -8.42
CA GLN A 113 -16.73 -3.90 -7.96
C GLN A 113 -16.86 -5.40 -8.28
N SER A 114 -16.27 -5.85 -9.39
CA SER A 114 -16.24 -7.25 -9.79
C SER A 114 -15.31 -8.14 -8.97
N LEU A 115 -14.36 -7.53 -8.23
CA LEU A 115 -13.38 -8.22 -7.39
C LEU A 115 -13.45 -7.65 -5.96
N PRO A 116 -14.36 -8.16 -5.11
CA PRO A 116 -14.60 -7.58 -3.79
C PRO A 116 -13.46 -7.91 -2.81
N VAL A 117 -12.59 -6.92 -2.59
CA VAL A 117 -11.46 -6.97 -1.63
C VAL A 117 -11.88 -6.36 -0.29
N ASP A 118 -12.98 -5.60 -0.26
CA ASP A 118 -13.53 -4.96 0.92
C ASP A 118 -15.04 -5.17 1.02
N ALA A 119 -15.58 -5.12 2.23
CA ALA A 119 -17.02 -5.19 2.46
C ALA A 119 -17.42 -4.55 3.79
N ILE A 120 -18.68 -4.09 3.85
CA ILE A 120 -19.38 -3.84 5.11
C ILE A 120 -20.10 -5.14 5.50
N VAL A 121 -19.87 -5.58 6.74
CA VAL A 121 -20.43 -6.81 7.30
C VAL A 121 -21.16 -6.53 8.59
N ALA A 122 -22.13 -7.38 8.96
CA ALA A 122 -22.82 -7.31 10.22
C ALA A 122 -23.11 -8.70 10.79
N PRO A 123 -23.16 -8.87 12.11
CA PRO A 123 -23.67 -10.10 12.72
C PRO A 123 -25.08 -10.43 12.21
N ILE A 124 -25.41 -11.71 12.05
CA ILE A 124 -26.76 -12.13 11.61
C ILE A 124 -27.85 -11.59 12.55
N LYS A 125 -27.56 -11.51 13.85
CA LYS A 125 -28.47 -10.97 14.86
C LYS A 125 -28.56 -9.44 14.87
N SER A 126 -27.68 -8.75 14.16
CA SER A 126 -27.70 -7.30 14.06
C SER A 126 -28.93 -6.80 13.30
N PRO A 127 -29.53 -5.67 13.71
CA PRO A 127 -30.61 -5.03 12.97
C PRO A 127 -30.15 -4.41 11.64
N VAL A 128 -28.83 -4.27 11.41
CA VAL A 128 -28.24 -3.71 10.18
C VAL A 128 -28.37 -4.75 9.06
N LYS A 129 -29.22 -4.47 8.06
CA LYS A 129 -29.48 -5.31 6.88
C LYS A 129 -29.00 -4.65 5.59
N THR A 130 -28.95 -3.34 5.56
CA THR A 130 -28.46 -2.51 4.46
C THR A 130 -27.44 -1.52 4.97
N ALA A 131 -26.66 -0.91 4.08
CA ALA A 131 -25.67 0.10 4.48
C ALA A 131 -26.30 1.34 5.15
N SER A 132 -27.54 1.70 4.79
CA SER A 132 -28.26 2.82 5.40
C SER A 132 -28.74 2.55 6.85
N ASP A 133 -28.85 1.28 7.23
CA ASP A 133 -29.31 0.90 8.58
C ASP A 133 -28.26 1.14 9.67
N ILE A 134 -27.06 1.63 9.31
CA ILE A 134 -26.02 2.03 10.27
C ILE A 134 -26.39 3.28 11.05
N ARG A 135 -27.45 4.01 10.67
CA ARG A 135 -27.97 5.17 11.42
C ARG A 135 -28.27 4.82 12.86
N GLY A 136 -27.67 5.54 13.81
CA GLY A 136 -27.79 5.30 15.25
C GLY A 136 -27.01 4.08 15.77
N ARG A 137 -26.31 3.35 14.92
CA ARG A 137 -25.61 2.10 15.24
C ARG A 137 -24.13 2.31 15.50
N ARG A 138 -23.52 1.29 16.16
CA ARG A 138 -22.07 1.24 16.37
C ARG A 138 -21.43 0.65 15.11
N PHE A 139 -20.65 1.44 14.42
CA PHE A 139 -19.96 1.07 13.18
C PHE A 139 -18.44 1.18 13.37
N ILE A 140 -17.74 0.05 13.25
CA ILE A 140 -16.28 0.00 13.38
C ILE A 140 -15.61 -0.09 12.01
N TYR A 141 -14.41 0.48 11.92
CA TYR A 141 -13.63 0.50 10.68
C TYR A 141 -12.13 0.63 10.96
N PRO A 142 -11.26 0.14 10.06
CA PRO A 142 -9.81 0.27 10.21
C PRO A 142 -9.31 1.66 9.78
N PRO A 143 -8.12 2.09 10.26
CA PRO A 143 -7.49 3.36 9.87
C PRO A 143 -7.34 3.55 8.36
N GLN A 144 -7.16 2.46 7.60
CA GLN A 144 -7.02 2.47 6.14
C GLN A 144 -8.22 3.07 5.40
N VAL A 145 -9.43 3.03 6.00
CA VAL A 145 -10.64 3.60 5.38
C VAL A 145 -11.13 4.87 6.07
N ARG A 146 -10.46 5.36 7.09
CA ARG A 146 -10.82 6.56 7.87
C ARG A 146 -11.30 7.72 6.98
N ASP A 147 -10.51 8.05 5.99
CA ASP A 147 -10.73 9.19 5.11
C ASP A 147 -11.90 8.98 4.13
N TYR A 148 -12.36 7.75 3.95
CA TYR A 148 -13.47 7.41 3.06
C TYR A 148 -14.81 7.34 3.79
N ILE A 149 -14.81 7.35 5.14
CA ILE A 149 -16.04 7.36 5.95
C ILE A 149 -16.92 8.57 5.62
N PRO A 150 -16.42 9.83 5.56
CA PRO A 150 -17.25 10.97 5.19
C PRO A 150 -17.88 10.84 3.80
N VAL A 151 -17.14 10.27 2.84
CA VAL A 151 -17.64 10.04 1.47
C VAL A 151 -18.78 9.02 1.47
N MET A 152 -18.59 7.89 2.18
CA MET A 152 -19.63 6.87 2.33
C MET A 152 -20.89 7.45 2.98
N LEU A 153 -20.75 8.16 4.10
CA LEU A 153 -21.89 8.74 4.81
C LEU A 153 -22.66 9.72 3.93
N THR A 154 -21.97 10.59 3.19
CA THR A 154 -22.60 11.52 2.26
C THR A 154 -23.43 10.77 1.20
N ASN A 155 -22.89 9.67 0.62
CA ASN A 155 -23.59 8.86 -0.35
C ASN A 155 -24.80 8.09 0.23
N LEU A 156 -24.81 7.86 1.54
CA LEU A 156 -25.94 7.24 2.26
C LEU A 156 -26.96 8.27 2.78
N GLY A 157 -26.73 9.58 2.57
CA GLY A 157 -27.56 10.65 3.14
C GLY A 157 -27.42 10.75 4.66
N LEU A 158 -26.24 10.42 5.19
CA LEU A 158 -25.91 10.43 6.61
C LEU A 158 -24.82 11.49 6.89
N GLN A 159 -24.79 11.94 8.15
CA GLN A 159 -23.71 12.76 8.71
C GLN A 159 -22.92 11.96 9.76
N ALA A 160 -21.74 12.44 10.13
CA ALA A 160 -20.91 11.78 11.13
C ALA A 160 -21.63 11.60 12.49
N GLY A 161 -22.46 12.57 12.90
CA GLY A 161 -23.25 12.47 14.12
C GLY A 161 -24.42 11.49 14.08
N ASP A 162 -24.79 11.02 12.88
CA ASP A 162 -25.87 10.03 12.71
C ASP A 162 -25.42 8.60 13.05
N VAL A 163 -24.12 8.33 13.16
CA VAL A 163 -23.55 6.99 13.35
C VAL A 163 -22.56 7.02 14.51
N LYS A 164 -22.56 5.99 15.34
CA LYS A 164 -21.57 5.81 16.40
C LYS A 164 -20.30 5.19 15.81
N LEU A 165 -19.47 6.05 15.22
CA LEU A 165 -18.26 5.67 14.52
C LEU A 165 -17.13 5.35 15.52
N GLN A 166 -16.43 4.24 15.30
CA GLN A 166 -15.26 3.86 16.07
C GLN A 166 -14.17 3.32 15.16
N GLU A 167 -13.03 3.95 15.19
CA GLU A 167 -11.82 3.44 14.54
C GLU A 167 -11.18 2.36 15.41
N VAL A 168 -10.84 1.23 14.80
CA VAL A 168 -10.28 0.06 15.47
C VAL A 168 -9.05 -0.42 14.67
N PRO A 169 -7.94 -0.75 15.34
CA PRO A 169 -6.78 -1.34 14.64
C PRO A 169 -7.17 -2.55 13.81
N PHE A 170 -6.59 -2.68 12.62
CA PHE A 170 -6.91 -3.73 11.67
C PHE A 170 -6.92 -5.13 12.31
N SER A 171 -5.93 -5.42 13.14
CA SER A 171 -5.78 -6.71 13.84
C SER A 171 -6.86 -7.00 14.89
N ALA A 172 -7.59 -6.00 15.37
CA ALA A 172 -8.61 -6.15 16.41
C ALA A 172 -10.05 -6.20 15.86
N LEU A 173 -10.26 -5.86 14.57
CA LEU A 173 -11.60 -5.74 13.99
C LEU A 173 -12.46 -7.01 14.12
N THR A 174 -11.91 -8.18 13.83
CA THR A 174 -12.64 -9.44 13.89
C THR A 174 -12.96 -9.84 15.34
N GLN A 175 -12.08 -9.52 16.29
CA GLN A 175 -12.30 -9.74 17.70
C GLN A 175 -13.42 -8.85 18.24
N GLU A 176 -13.42 -7.55 17.90
CA GLU A 176 -14.46 -6.60 18.27
C GLU A 176 -15.82 -6.99 17.67
N LEU A 177 -15.82 -7.43 16.40
CA LEU A 177 -17.04 -7.94 15.76
C LEU A 177 -17.58 -9.20 16.46
N ALA A 178 -16.71 -10.14 16.83
CA ALA A 178 -17.09 -11.36 17.53
C ALA A 178 -17.56 -11.09 18.98
N ALA A 179 -16.97 -10.11 19.65
CA ALA A 179 -17.37 -9.70 20.99
C ALA A 179 -18.75 -8.98 21.02
N GLY A 180 -19.34 -8.65 19.86
CA GLY A 180 -20.61 -7.95 19.76
C GLY A 180 -20.55 -6.48 20.22
N THR A 181 -19.36 -5.88 20.23
CA THR A 181 -19.15 -4.48 20.59
C THR A 181 -19.65 -3.52 19.53
N CYS A 182 -19.93 -4.00 18.30
CA CYS A 182 -20.44 -3.23 17.19
C CYS A 182 -21.65 -3.90 16.51
N ASP A 183 -22.38 -3.09 15.75
CA ASP A 183 -23.56 -3.54 14.99
C ASP A 183 -23.19 -3.83 13.53
N ALA A 184 -22.13 -3.22 13.00
CA ALA A 184 -21.55 -3.50 11.70
C ALA A 184 -20.06 -3.08 11.66
N ALA A 185 -19.31 -3.64 10.72
CA ALA A 185 -17.89 -3.38 10.54
C ALA A 185 -17.53 -3.23 9.05
N TRP A 186 -16.56 -2.36 8.75
CA TRP A 186 -15.91 -2.35 7.45
C TRP A 186 -14.65 -3.20 7.50
N LEU A 187 -14.63 -4.25 6.73
CA LEU A 187 -13.51 -5.18 6.64
C LEU A 187 -12.85 -5.09 5.27
N ILE A 188 -11.53 -5.32 5.25
CA ILE A 188 -10.71 -5.46 4.03
C ILE A 188 -10.05 -6.83 4.10
N GLU A 189 -9.78 -7.46 2.95
CA GLU A 189 -8.97 -8.69 2.94
C GLU A 189 -7.61 -8.48 3.65
N PRO A 190 -7.12 -9.44 4.39
CA PRO A 190 -7.58 -10.82 4.51
C PRO A 190 -8.60 -11.11 5.63
N LEU A 191 -9.26 -10.11 6.19
CA LEU A 191 -10.27 -10.31 7.26
C LEU A 191 -11.61 -10.84 6.75
N LEU A 192 -11.89 -10.73 5.45
CA LEU A 192 -13.14 -11.19 4.85
C LEU A 192 -13.16 -12.69 4.57
N CYS A 193 -12.04 -13.25 4.12
CA CYS A 193 -11.99 -14.65 3.71
C CYS A 193 -12.26 -15.65 4.86
N PRO A 194 -11.87 -15.43 6.14
CA PRO A 194 -12.20 -16.32 7.24
C PRO A 194 -13.57 -16.08 7.84
N LEU A 195 -14.37 -15.15 7.29
CA LEU A 195 -15.65 -14.76 7.89
C LEU A 195 -16.68 -15.91 7.81
N ASP A 196 -17.17 -16.36 8.95
CA ASP A 196 -18.22 -17.38 9.04
C ASP A 196 -19.56 -16.78 8.57
N THR A 197 -20.02 -17.17 7.39
CA THR A 197 -21.29 -16.70 6.79
C THR A 197 -22.53 -17.21 7.54
N THR A 198 -22.41 -18.15 8.47
CA THR A 198 -23.51 -18.55 9.35
C THR A 198 -23.71 -17.59 10.53
N GLN A 199 -22.68 -16.83 10.89
CA GLN A 199 -22.71 -15.85 11.98
C GLN A 199 -22.78 -14.41 11.47
N TYR A 200 -22.23 -14.14 10.28
CA TYR A 200 -22.12 -12.79 9.69
C TYR A 200 -22.73 -12.73 8.30
N ARG A 201 -23.31 -11.60 7.96
CA ARG A 201 -23.78 -11.30 6.62
C ARG A 201 -22.97 -10.19 5.98
N ILE A 202 -22.75 -10.29 4.69
CA ILE A 202 -22.20 -9.18 3.88
C ILE A 202 -23.35 -8.21 3.59
N ILE A 203 -23.23 -6.98 4.10
CA ILE A 203 -24.20 -5.90 3.89
C ILE A 203 -23.94 -5.22 2.55
N GLN A 204 -22.69 -4.93 2.26
CA GLN A 204 -22.24 -4.32 1.01
C GLN A 204 -20.88 -4.89 0.63
N SER A 205 -20.84 -5.63 -0.46
CA SER A 205 -19.59 -6.07 -1.10
C SER A 205 -18.99 -4.92 -1.89
N SER A 206 -17.66 -4.86 -2.00
CA SER A 206 -16.93 -3.81 -2.71
C SER A 206 -17.39 -2.41 -2.27
N ALA A 207 -17.35 -2.15 -0.97
CA ALA A 207 -17.90 -0.92 -0.39
C ALA A 207 -17.12 0.32 -0.84
N LEU A 208 -15.76 0.25 -0.93
CA LEU A 208 -14.95 1.33 -1.47
C LEU A 208 -15.29 1.65 -2.94
N PRO A 209 -15.30 0.68 -3.87
CA PRO A 209 -15.77 0.92 -5.22
C PRO A 209 -17.20 1.46 -5.29
N ARG A 210 -18.09 0.99 -4.42
CA ARG A 210 -19.52 1.37 -4.43
C ARG A 210 -19.73 2.79 -3.94
N PHE A 211 -19.12 3.16 -2.82
CA PHE A 211 -19.41 4.41 -2.14
C PHE A 211 -18.41 5.52 -2.43
N VAL A 212 -17.19 5.20 -2.84
CA VAL A 212 -16.16 6.23 -3.03
C VAL A 212 -15.93 6.52 -4.51
N SER A 213 -15.41 5.59 -5.27
CA SER A 213 -15.19 5.77 -6.72
C SER A 213 -15.01 4.42 -7.43
N GLN A 214 -15.47 4.34 -8.68
CA GLN A 214 -15.34 3.15 -9.53
C GLN A 214 -14.56 3.51 -10.80
N PRO A 215 -13.38 2.90 -11.04
CA PRO A 215 -12.65 2.03 -10.14
C PRO A 215 -12.11 2.79 -8.93
N PHE A 216 -11.74 2.06 -7.85
CA PHE A 216 -11.24 2.68 -6.64
C PHE A 216 -9.72 2.55 -6.55
N PRO A 217 -8.95 3.65 -6.62
CA PRO A 217 -7.51 3.64 -6.34
C PRO A 217 -7.29 3.30 -4.86
N ALA A 218 -6.79 2.10 -4.58
CA ALA A 218 -6.71 1.58 -3.23
C ALA A 218 -5.41 2.01 -2.54
N ALA A 219 -4.29 1.60 -3.07
CA ALA A 219 -2.99 1.91 -2.49
C ALA A 219 -1.97 2.38 -3.52
N ALA A 220 -1.03 3.17 -3.03
CA ALA A 220 0.14 3.66 -3.74
C ALA A 220 1.39 3.07 -3.09
N ILE A 221 2.30 2.51 -3.89
CA ILE A 221 3.60 2.04 -3.43
C ILE A 221 4.66 2.98 -3.97
N GLY A 222 5.39 3.60 -3.06
CA GLY A 222 6.28 4.67 -3.46
C GLY A 222 7.38 5.00 -2.45
N PHE A 223 8.21 5.97 -2.82
CA PHE A 223 9.31 6.48 -2.03
C PHE A 223 9.34 8.01 -2.04
N ALA A 224 10.02 8.62 -1.06
CA ALA A 224 10.22 10.06 -0.99
C ALA A 224 11.14 10.54 -2.14
N PRO A 225 11.02 11.81 -2.61
CA PRO A 225 11.86 12.35 -3.68
C PRO A 225 13.38 12.31 -3.42
N SER A 226 13.79 12.20 -2.16
CA SER A 226 15.19 12.06 -1.75
C SER A 226 15.77 10.67 -2.03
N PHE A 227 14.93 9.64 -2.11
CA PHE A 227 15.35 8.24 -2.24
C PHE A 227 16.32 7.98 -3.41
N PRO A 228 16.09 8.47 -4.65
CA PRO A 228 17.03 8.24 -5.77
C PRO A 228 18.38 8.95 -5.59
N ARG A 229 18.45 9.96 -4.72
CA ARG A 229 19.71 10.64 -4.39
C ARG A 229 20.53 9.82 -3.41
N THR A 230 19.85 9.16 -2.44
CA THR A 230 20.48 8.29 -1.46
C THR A 230 20.89 6.95 -2.08
N TYR A 231 20.00 6.39 -2.92
CA TYR A 231 20.17 5.08 -3.54
C TYR A 231 20.01 5.18 -5.06
N ARG A 232 21.10 5.54 -5.76
CA ARG A 232 21.07 5.83 -7.20
C ARG A 232 20.40 4.72 -8.03
N GLN A 233 20.65 3.45 -7.70
CA GLN A 233 20.01 2.29 -8.37
C GLN A 233 18.79 1.75 -7.64
N GLY A 234 18.41 2.36 -6.53
CA GLY A 234 17.29 1.94 -5.71
C GLY A 234 15.97 1.84 -6.50
N PRO A 235 15.55 2.87 -7.23
CA PRO A 235 14.32 2.83 -8.02
C PRO A 235 14.27 1.68 -9.04
N LYS A 236 15.36 1.47 -9.78
CA LYS A 236 15.47 0.38 -10.77
C LYS A 236 15.34 -0.99 -10.12
N ARG A 237 16.07 -1.23 -9.03
CA ARG A 237 16.06 -2.49 -8.31
C ARG A 237 14.70 -2.79 -7.69
N LEU A 238 14.06 -1.77 -7.10
CA LEU A 238 12.70 -1.87 -6.56
C LEU A 238 11.71 -2.24 -7.66
N LYS A 239 11.74 -1.52 -8.78
CA LYS A 239 10.85 -1.80 -9.91
C LYS A 239 10.99 -3.23 -10.42
N ILE A 240 12.22 -3.71 -10.62
CA ILE A 240 12.44 -5.09 -11.08
C ILE A 240 11.90 -6.10 -10.07
N ALA A 241 12.15 -5.90 -8.77
CA ALA A 241 11.68 -6.79 -7.72
C ALA A 241 10.15 -6.82 -7.62
N THR A 242 9.51 -5.65 -7.71
CA THR A 242 8.05 -5.55 -7.62
C THR A 242 7.33 -5.97 -8.90
N ASP A 243 7.89 -5.72 -10.09
CA ASP A 243 7.35 -6.27 -11.34
C ASP A 243 7.39 -7.81 -11.31
N ALA A 244 8.44 -8.40 -10.74
CA ALA A 244 8.52 -9.85 -10.54
C ALA A 244 7.48 -10.36 -9.51
N ALA A 245 7.20 -9.58 -8.45
CA ALA A 245 6.13 -9.90 -7.51
C ALA A 245 4.74 -9.83 -8.16
N MET A 246 4.49 -8.87 -9.05
CA MET A 246 3.24 -8.83 -9.85
C MET A 246 3.10 -10.08 -10.73
N ALA A 247 4.14 -10.42 -11.49
CA ALA A 247 4.12 -11.62 -12.31
C ALA A 247 3.90 -12.89 -11.48
N PHE A 248 4.38 -12.91 -10.23
CA PHE A 248 4.10 -14.00 -9.30
C PHE A 248 2.61 -14.05 -8.93
N VAL A 249 1.96 -12.92 -8.64
CA VAL A 249 0.51 -12.87 -8.38
C VAL A 249 -0.28 -13.38 -9.60
N GLU A 250 0.07 -12.92 -10.79
CA GLU A 250 -0.58 -13.30 -12.05
C GLU A 250 -0.48 -14.80 -12.36
N THR A 251 0.68 -15.40 -12.08
CA THR A 251 0.98 -16.80 -12.46
C THR A 251 0.79 -17.81 -11.34
N LYS A 252 0.85 -17.37 -10.08
CA LYS A 252 0.85 -18.21 -8.87
C LYS A 252 -0.08 -17.66 -7.80
N GLY A 253 -1.28 -17.20 -8.17
CA GLY A 253 -2.23 -16.53 -7.30
C GLY A 253 -2.50 -17.26 -5.99
N ASP A 254 -2.63 -18.60 -5.99
CA ASP A 254 -2.85 -19.37 -4.76
C ASP A 254 -1.62 -19.39 -3.83
N GLN A 255 -0.40 -19.31 -4.40
CA GLN A 255 0.80 -19.15 -3.57
C GLN A 255 0.89 -17.75 -2.99
N ALA A 256 0.51 -16.73 -3.76
CA ALA A 256 0.42 -15.35 -3.27
C ALA A 256 -0.53 -15.23 -2.07
N LYS A 257 -1.69 -15.85 -2.13
CA LYS A 257 -2.65 -15.91 -1.01
C LYS A 257 -2.06 -16.61 0.21
N ARG A 258 -1.30 -17.70 0.04
CA ARG A 258 -0.60 -18.39 1.14
C ARG A 258 0.50 -17.51 1.77
N ILE A 259 1.17 -16.69 0.98
CA ILE A 259 2.13 -15.70 1.51
C ILE A 259 1.41 -14.69 2.40
N LEU A 260 0.28 -14.14 1.92
CA LEU A 260 -0.53 -13.22 2.72
C LEU A 260 -0.92 -13.84 4.08
N ALA A 261 -1.36 -15.09 4.08
CA ALA A 261 -1.73 -15.80 5.30
C ALA A 261 -0.59 -16.04 6.28
N ARG A 262 0.62 -16.28 5.79
CA ARG A 262 1.80 -16.45 6.67
C ARG A 262 2.13 -15.20 7.47
N HIS A 263 1.92 -14.03 6.87
CA HIS A 263 2.15 -12.74 7.53
C HIS A 263 1.00 -12.31 8.42
N PHE A 264 -0.22 -12.85 8.19
CA PHE A 264 -1.42 -12.49 8.93
C PHE A 264 -2.10 -13.74 9.50
N PRO A 265 -1.74 -14.17 10.72
CA PRO A 265 -2.14 -15.46 11.30
C PRO A 265 -3.66 -15.63 11.46
N TYR A 266 -4.44 -14.54 11.49
CA TYR A 266 -5.90 -14.58 11.49
C TYR A 266 -6.53 -15.07 10.17
N CYS A 267 -5.72 -15.33 9.14
CA CYS A 267 -6.13 -15.80 7.82
C CYS A 267 -5.70 -17.25 7.51
N SER A 268 -4.97 -17.93 8.39
CA SER A 268 -4.15 -19.12 8.08
C SER A 268 -4.90 -20.32 7.46
N GLU A 269 -6.16 -20.58 7.82
CA GLU A 269 -6.87 -21.80 7.40
C GLU A 269 -7.67 -21.66 6.09
N VAL A 270 -8.04 -20.44 5.70
CA VAL A 270 -8.93 -20.16 4.56
C VAL A 270 -8.33 -19.22 3.52
N CYS A 271 -7.04 -19.02 3.56
CA CYS A 271 -6.35 -18.05 2.70
C CYS A 271 -6.49 -18.30 1.18
N GLY A 272 -6.80 -19.53 0.76
CA GLY A 272 -7.11 -19.84 -0.63
C GLY A 272 -8.35 -19.09 -1.17
N LEU A 273 -9.23 -18.63 -0.28
CA LEU A 273 -10.45 -17.88 -0.61
C LEU A 273 -10.23 -16.36 -0.67
N CYS A 274 -9.12 -15.84 -0.12
CA CYS A 274 -8.85 -14.40 -0.11
C CYS A 274 -8.79 -13.85 -1.54
N ARG A 275 -9.29 -12.63 -1.69
CA ARG A 275 -9.19 -11.87 -2.95
C ARG A 275 -8.04 -10.90 -2.84
N LEU A 276 -7.29 -10.75 -3.93
CA LEU A 276 -6.16 -9.85 -3.99
C LEU A 276 -6.54 -8.62 -4.81
N PRO A 277 -5.99 -7.44 -4.49
CA PRO A 277 -6.18 -6.23 -5.29
C PRO A 277 -5.63 -6.42 -6.71
N GLU A 278 -6.13 -5.64 -7.65
CA GLU A 278 -5.52 -5.53 -8.98
C GLU A 278 -4.26 -4.66 -8.88
N LEU A 279 -3.13 -5.22 -9.29
CA LEU A 279 -1.85 -4.52 -9.24
C LEU A 279 -1.63 -3.77 -10.56
N GLN A 280 -1.07 -2.55 -10.46
CA GLN A 280 -0.78 -1.67 -11.60
C GLN A 280 0.69 -1.26 -11.60
N ARG A 281 1.40 -1.53 -12.70
CA ARG A 281 2.74 -0.99 -12.93
C ARG A 281 2.69 0.53 -13.07
N ASN A 282 3.80 1.20 -12.90
CA ASN A 282 3.87 2.66 -12.97
C ASN A 282 3.29 3.26 -14.29
N THR A 283 3.36 2.51 -15.39
CA THR A 283 2.80 2.93 -16.69
C THR A 283 1.30 2.64 -16.83
N GLU A 284 0.76 1.79 -15.98
CA GLU A 284 -0.62 1.31 -15.98
C GLU A 284 -1.50 2.04 -14.95
N ILE A 285 -0.88 2.83 -14.06
CA ILE A 285 -1.62 3.53 -13.00
C ILE A 285 -2.72 4.40 -13.58
N ASN A 286 -3.93 4.18 -13.10
CA ASN A 286 -5.13 4.91 -13.51
C ASN A 286 -5.14 6.34 -12.94
N LYS A 287 -4.34 7.24 -13.55
CA LYS A 287 -4.19 8.64 -13.12
C LYS A 287 -5.54 9.39 -13.07
N PRO A 288 -6.46 9.21 -14.04
CA PRO A 288 -7.79 9.81 -13.96
C PRO A 288 -8.58 9.39 -12.72
N ALA A 289 -8.51 8.09 -12.32
CA ALA A 289 -9.18 7.61 -11.13
C ALA A 289 -8.59 8.23 -9.84
N VAL A 290 -7.27 8.42 -9.77
CA VAL A 290 -6.62 9.12 -8.65
C VAL A 290 -7.06 10.58 -8.58
N ALA A 291 -7.14 11.28 -9.71
CA ALA A 291 -7.62 12.67 -9.75
C ALA A 291 -9.11 12.76 -9.34
N ALA A 292 -9.94 11.84 -9.80
CA ALA A 292 -11.35 11.77 -9.40
C ALA A 292 -11.51 11.51 -7.89
N LEU A 293 -10.67 10.64 -7.30
CA LEU A 293 -10.62 10.41 -5.86
C LEU A 293 -10.25 11.69 -5.12
N ALA A 294 -9.21 12.41 -5.57
CA ALA A 294 -8.79 13.67 -4.94
C ALA A 294 -9.94 14.69 -4.91
N SER A 295 -10.64 14.90 -6.04
CA SER A 295 -11.81 15.78 -6.13
C SER A 295 -12.93 15.35 -5.17
N ARG A 296 -13.18 14.06 -5.04
CA ARG A 296 -14.21 13.53 -4.15
C ARG A 296 -13.88 13.74 -2.66
N LEU A 297 -12.63 13.51 -2.29
CA LEU A 297 -12.15 13.77 -0.93
C LEU A 297 -12.17 15.27 -0.58
N GLN A 298 -11.94 16.13 -1.57
CA GLN A 298 -12.06 17.59 -1.39
C GLN A 298 -13.52 18.01 -1.19
N LEU A 299 -14.45 17.50 -1.99
CA LEU A 299 -15.89 17.80 -1.87
C LEU A 299 -16.47 17.39 -0.51
N THR A 300 -15.90 16.36 0.14
CA THR A 300 -16.34 15.90 1.47
C THR A 300 -15.51 16.50 2.62
N GLY A 301 -14.63 17.46 2.32
CA GLY A 301 -13.85 18.18 3.33
C GLY A 301 -12.66 17.38 3.91
N VAL A 302 -12.37 16.19 3.39
CA VAL A 302 -11.20 15.40 3.80
C VAL A 302 -9.90 16.06 3.33
N LEU A 303 -9.90 16.61 2.11
CA LEU A 303 -8.82 17.46 1.62
C LEU A 303 -9.22 18.93 1.77
N THR A 304 -8.32 19.72 2.37
CA THR A 304 -8.53 21.14 2.65
C THR A 304 -8.19 22.06 1.47
N SER A 305 -7.53 21.52 0.44
CA SER A 305 -7.12 22.24 -0.76
C SER A 305 -7.12 21.34 -1.98
N GLU A 306 -7.14 21.94 -3.15
CA GLU A 306 -6.95 21.22 -4.41
C GLU A 306 -5.55 20.58 -4.46
N VAL A 307 -5.48 19.35 -4.98
CA VAL A 307 -4.25 18.56 -5.03
C VAL A 307 -3.84 18.34 -6.47
N ASN A 308 -2.66 18.85 -6.83
CA ASN A 308 -2.02 18.50 -8.10
C ASN A 308 -1.31 17.14 -7.98
N THR A 309 -1.87 16.13 -8.62
CA THR A 309 -1.33 14.76 -8.59
C THR A 309 -0.22 14.50 -9.61
N SER A 310 0.09 15.43 -10.51
CA SER A 310 1.09 15.23 -11.59
C SER A 310 2.49 14.89 -11.06
N GLY A 311 2.89 15.51 -9.95
CA GLY A 311 4.17 15.27 -9.31
C GLY A 311 4.34 13.89 -8.63
N VAL A 312 3.24 13.15 -8.46
CA VAL A 312 3.25 11.81 -7.83
C VAL A 312 3.81 10.75 -8.78
N PHE A 313 3.60 10.93 -10.08
CA PHE A 313 3.99 9.95 -11.10
C PHE A 313 5.40 10.28 -11.63
N PRO A 314 6.42 9.53 -11.24
CA PRO A 314 7.80 9.82 -11.65
C PRO A 314 8.00 9.56 -13.13
N ASP A 315 8.95 10.31 -13.74
CA ASP A 315 9.44 10.03 -15.08
C ASP A 315 9.96 8.59 -15.14
N PRO A 316 9.53 7.78 -16.15
CA PRO A 316 10.02 6.41 -16.32
C PRO A 316 11.55 6.28 -16.37
N GLN A 317 12.26 7.32 -16.78
CA GLN A 317 13.73 7.34 -16.81
C GLN A 317 14.38 7.15 -15.44
N ILE A 318 13.68 7.42 -14.33
CA ILE A 318 14.19 7.19 -12.97
C ILE A 318 14.46 5.71 -12.71
N PHE A 319 13.78 4.82 -13.41
CA PHE A 319 13.89 3.36 -13.28
C PHE A 319 14.87 2.73 -14.28
N SER A 320 15.44 3.49 -15.20
CA SER A 320 16.40 2.99 -16.20
C SER A 320 17.86 3.22 -15.81
N ARG A 321 18.09 4.14 -14.87
CA ARG A 321 19.44 4.56 -14.42
C ARG A 321 20.09 3.58 -13.48
#